data_6a02badc8658576771204cb042cce036
#
_entry.id   6a02badc8658576771204cb042cce036
#
_cell.length_a   1.000
_cell.length_b   1.000
_cell.length_c   1.000
_cell.angle_alpha   90.00
_cell.angle_beta   90.00
_cell.angle_gamma   90.00
#
_symmetry.space_group_name_H-M   'P 1'
#
loop_
_entity.id
_entity.type
_entity.pdbx_description
1 polymer ?
#
loop_
_entity_poly.entity_id
_entity_poly.type
_entity_poly.pdbx_seq_one_letter_code
_entity_poly.pdbx_strand_id
1 'polypeptide(L)'
;QVDVSHVRWIFSANSVEKIPAPILSRMVVFEIEPPTTDQMREILDSIAKKAAIELGLEFDPTLDFDMLRDAEKMPPRTARICIETAISIAAADVFDHVTREAWKTAMRAIGRRERRVVMGFV
;
A
#
# COMPACT_ATOMS: atom_id res chain seq x y z
N GLN A 1 -34.84 -12.45 19.87
CA GLN A 1 -34.41 -13.09 18.62
C GLN A 1 -34.60 -12.09 17.47
N VAL A 2 -33.51 -11.72 16.80
CA VAL A 2 -33.52 -10.75 15.70
C VAL A 2 -33.47 -11.50 14.36
N ASP A 3 -34.38 -11.19 13.46
CA ASP A 3 -34.37 -11.72 12.12
C ASP A 3 -33.30 -11.00 11.29
N VAL A 4 -32.23 -11.71 10.92
CA VAL A 4 -31.13 -11.24 10.07
C VAL A 4 -31.16 -11.82 8.65
N SER A 5 -32.26 -12.45 8.25
CA SER A 5 -32.37 -13.08 6.93
C SER A 5 -32.18 -12.11 5.74
N HIS A 6 -32.45 -10.82 5.95
CA HIS A 6 -32.27 -9.76 4.96
C HIS A 6 -30.85 -9.17 4.93
N VAL A 7 -29.99 -9.56 5.88
CA VAL A 7 -28.60 -9.06 5.95
C VAL A 7 -27.72 -9.83 4.98
N ARG A 8 -26.96 -9.09 4.18
CA ARG A 8 -25.95 -9.66 3.30
C ARG A 8 -24.57 -9.54 3.95
N TRP A 9 -23.86 -10.64 3.96
CA TRP A 9 -22.54 -10.73 4.57
C TRP A 9 -21.45 -10.76 3.51
N ILE A 10 -20.42 -9.93 3.70
CA ILE A 10 -19.24 -9.90 2.84
C ILE A 10 -18.02 -10.17 3.73
N PHE A 11 -17.24 -11.17 3.35
CA PHE A 11 -16.03 -11.56 4.05
C PHE A 11 -14.82 -11.40 3.13
N SER A 12 -13.69 -11.00 3.68
CA SER A 12 -12.42 -11.00 2.99
C SER A 12 -11.42 -11.89 3.74
N ALA A 13 -10.64 -12.64 3.01
CA ALA A 13 -9.62 -13.51 3.56
C ALA A 13 -8.44 -13.64 2.59
N ASN A 14 -7.25 -13.85 3.12
CA ASN A 14 -6.04 -14.08 2.30
C ASN A 14 -6.02 -15.47 1.65
N SER A 15 -6.76 -16.42 2.22
CA SER A 15 -6.84 -17.77 1.72
C SER A 15 -8.18 -18.40 2.12
N VAL A 16 -8.73 -19.22 1.23
CA VAL A 16 -9.96 -20.01 1.50
C VAL A 16 -9.68 -21.29 2.26
N GLU A 17 -8.43 -21.72 2.36
CA GLU A 17 -8.06 -22.99 2.98
C GLU A 17 -8.41 -23.10 4.46
N LYS A 18 -8.41 -21.96 5.15
CA LYS A 18 -8.74 -21.88 6.58
C LYS A 18 -10.23 -21.68 6.87
N ILE A 19 -11.04 -21.51 5.84
CA ILE A 19 -12.49 -21.34 6.00
C ILE A 19 -13.16 -22.72 6.01
N PRO A 20 -13.99 -23.02 7.02
CA PRO A 20 -14.67 -24.30 7.08
C PRO A 20 -15.54 -24.58 5.84
N ALA A 21 -15.50 -25.82 5.34
CA ALA A 21 -16.25 -26.21 4.14
C ALA A 21 -17.77 -25.91 4.21
N PRO A 22 -18.46 -26.09 5.34
CA PRO A 22 -19.88 -25.73 5.44
C PRO A 22 -20.16 -24.25 5.18
N ILE A 23 -19.23 -23.36 5.54
CA ILE A 23 -19.34 -21.91 5.28
C ILE A 23 -19.09 -21.62 3.81
N LEU A 24 -18.02 -22.18 3.22
CA LEU A 24 -17.69 -22.01 1.81
C LEU A 24 -18.80 -22.47 0.87
N SER A 25 -19.48 -23.56 1.19
CA SER A 25 -20.57 -24.11 0.37
C SER A 25 -21.78 -23.18 0.25
N ARG A 26 -21.94 -22.26 1.18
CA ARG A 26 -23.04 -21.28 1.23
C ARG A 26 -22.65 -19.90 0.67
N MET A 27 -21.40 -19.73 0.22
CA MET A 27 -20.85 -18.46 -0.24
C MET A 27 -20.55 -18.53 -1.72
N VAL A 28 -20.66 -17.38 -2.37
CA VAL A 28 -20.06 -17.15 -3.68
C VAL A 28 -18.66 -16.61 -3.44
N VAL A 29 -17.67 -17.36 -3.89
CA VAL A 29 -16.25 -17.00 -3.70
C VAL A 29 -15.73 -16.30 -4.93
N PHE A 30 -15.21 -15.09 -4.75
CA PHE A 30 -14.48 -14.35 -5.77
C PHE A 30 -12.99 -14.36 -5.41
N GLU A 31 -12.17 -14.82 -6.33
CA GLU A 31 -10.73 -14.79 -6.19
C GLU A 31 -10.21 -13.48 -6.81
N ILE A 32 -9.49 -12.69 -6.01
CA ILE A 32 -8.87 -11.45 -6.46
C ILE A 32 -7.39 -11.73 -6.67
N GLU A 33 -6.96 -11.71 -7.92
CA GLU A 33 -5.55 -11.89 -8.27
C GLU A 33 -4.72 -10.67 -7.88
N PRO A 34 -3.41 -10.85 -7.58
CA PRO A 34 -2.49 -9.74 -7.40
C PRO A 34 -2.49 -8.82 -8.63
N PRO A 35 -2.26 -7.51 -8.45
CA PRO A 35 -2.23 -6.59 -9.58
C PRO A 35 -1.07 -6.93 -10.54
N THR A 36 -1.33 -6.74 -11.82
CA THR A 36 -0.27 -6.79 -12.85
C THR A 36 0.70 -5.62 -12.65
N THR A 37 1.86 -5.67 -13.32
CA THR A 37 2.84 -4.58 -13.26
C THR A 37 2.24 -3.23 -13.66
N ASP A 38 1.44 -3.19 -14.73
CA ASP A 38 0.80 -1.96 -15.19
C ASP A 38 -0.25 -1.46 -14.19
N GLN A 39 -1.07 -2.34 -13.65
CA GLN A 39 -2.02 -2.01 -12.59
C GLN A 39 -1.32 -1.50 -11.33
N MET A 40 -0.19 -2.12 -10.98
CA MET A 40 0.60 -1.68 -9.82
C MET A 40 1.13 -0.25 -10.02
N ARG A 41 1.60 0.09 -11.21
CA ARG A 41 2.04 1.46 -11.53
C ARG A 41 0.92 2.47 -11.42
N GLU A 42 -0.28 2.15 -11.90
CA GLU A 42 -1.45 3.01 -11.75
C GLU A 42 -1.83 3.22 -10.27
N ILE A 43 -1.74 2.17 -9.46
CA ILE A 43 -1.98 2.24 -8.02
C ILE A 43 -0.96 3.16 -7.36
N LEU A 44 0.33 3.00 -7.66
CA LEU A 44 1.42 3.80 -7.11
C LEU A 44 1.29 5.28 -7.49
N ASP A 45 0.97 5.56 -8.75
CA ASP A 45 0.73 6.92 -9.25
C ASP A 45 -0.47 7.57 -8.53
N SER A 46 -1.55 6.82 -8.35
CA SER A 46 -2.73 7.29 -7.60
C SER A 46 -2.39 7.60 -6.13
N ILE A 47 -1.59 6.77 -5.49
CA ILE A 47 -1.14 6.98 -4.11
C ILE A 47 -0.32 8.26 -4.01
N ALA A 48 0.63 8.46 -4.93
CA ALA A 48 1.47 9.65 -4.95
C ALA A 48 0.67 10.94 -5.16
N LYS A 49 -0.28 10.92 -6.08
CA LYS A 49 -1.19 12.05 -6.33
C LYS A 49 -2.05 12.39 -5.11
N LYS A 50 -2.63 11.38 -4.46
CA LYS A 50 -3.41 11.60 -3.23
C LYS A 50 -2.56 12.19 -2.10
N ALA A 51 -1.37 11.67 -1.90
CA ALA A 51 -0.45 12.17 -0.87
C ALA A 51 -0.08 13.63 -1.11
N ALA A 52 0.19 14.02 -2.34
CA ALA A 52 0.48 15.42 -2.70
C ALA A 52 -0.71 16.35 -2.45
N ILE A 53 -1.92 15.90 -2.77
CA ILE A 53 -3.16 16.67 -2.53
C ILE A 53 -3.40 16.85 -1.02
N GLU A 54 -3.24 15.80 -0.24
CA GLU A 54 -3.45 15.84 1.23
C GLU A 54 -2.48 16.79 1.93
N LEU A 55 -1.26 16.95 1.41
CA LEU A 55 -0.30 17.94 1.93
C LEU A 55 -0.65 19.38 1.57
N GLY A 56 -1.60 19.60 0.64
CA GLY A 56 -2.05 20.93 0.25
C GLY A 56 -1.00 21.77 -0.47
N LEU A 57 -0.01 21.14 -1.06
CA LEU A 57 1.13 21.78 -1.72
C LEU A 57 1.03 21.64 -3.24
N GLU A 58 1.54 22.66 -3.95
CA GLU A 58 1.90 22.52 -5.36
C GLU A 58 3.14 21.61 -5.45
N PHE A 59 2.90 20.32 -5.55
CA PHE A 59 3.95 19.31 -5.54
C PHE A 59 3.76 18.38 -6.72
N ASP A 60 4.85 18.11 -7.46
CA ASP A 60 4.84 17.11 -8.52
C ASP A 60 5.01 15.71 -7.92
N PRO A 61 3.95 14.89 -7.90
CA PRO A 61 4.00 13.57 -7.32
C PRO A 61 4.63 12.51 -8.21
N THR A 62 5.14 12.88 -9.37
CA THR A 62 5.70 11.93 -10.33
C THR A 62 6.90 11.18 -9.74
N LEU A 63 6.84 9.84 -9.79
CA LEU A 63 7.94 8.97 -9.41
C LEU A 63 8.76 8.62 -10.65
N ASP A 64 10.09 8.65 -10.53
CA ASP A 64 10.95 8.23 -11.63
C ASP A 64 10.94 6.69 -11.79
N PHE A 65 11.58 6.21 -12.85
CA PHE A 65 11.61 4.78 -13.17
C PHE A 65 12.22 3.93 -12.05
N ASP A 66 13.29 4.40 -11.42
CA ASP A 66 13.97 3.67 -10.36
C ASP A 66 13.11 3.59 -9.09
N MET A 67 12.42 4.67 -8.73
CA MET A 67 11.48 4.71 -7.61
C MET A 67 10.30 3.77 -7.83
N LEU A 68 9.71 3.77 -9.05
CA LEU A 68 8.64 2.86 -9.41
C LEU A 68 9.09 1.40 -9.34
N ARG A 69 10.27 1.10 -9.85
CA ARG A 69 10.84 -0.25 -9.80
C ARG A 69 11.05 -0.73 -8.37
N ASP A 70 11.52 0.13 -7.49
CA ASP A 70 11.69 -0.20 -6.07
C ASP A 70 10.33 -0.42 -5.39
N ALA A 71 9.37 0.45 -5.67
CA ALA A 71 8.03 0.36 -5.08
C ALA A 71 7.25 -0.86 -5.55
N GLU A 72 7.41 -1.29 -6.81
CA GLU A 72 6.78 -2.48 -7.35
C GLU A 72 7.17 -3.78 -6.62
N LYS A 73 8.37 -3.81 -6.03
CA LYS A 73 8.87 -4.94 -5.26
C LYS A 73 8.34 -5.00 -3.83
N MET A 74 7.71 -3.93 -3.38
CA MET A 74 7.16 -3.84 -2.03
C MET A 74 5.70 -4.30 -2.00
N PRO A 75 5.22 -4.84 -0.87
CA PRO A 75 3.79 -4.98 -0.66
C PRO A 75 3.09 -3.62 -0.82
N PRO A 76 1.86 -3.56 -1.35
CA PRO A 76 1.17 -2.28 -1.60
C PRO A 76 1.09 -1.35 -0.39
N ARG A 77 0.89 -1.90 0.80
CA ARG A 77 0.87 -1.13 2.05
C ARG A 77 2.21 -0.47 2.35
N THR A 78 3.29 -1.22 2.19
CA THR A 78 4.66 -0.73 2.40
C THR A 78 5.02 0.33 1.37
N ALA A 79 4.70 0.10 0.11
CA ALA A 79 4.90 1.06 -0.97
C ALA A 79 4.18 2.39 -0.70
N ARG A 80 2.94 2.33 -0.22
CA ARG A 80 2.17 3.52 0.17
C ARG A 80 2.89 4.32 1.25
N ILE A 81 3.32 3.68 2.33
CA ILE A 81 4.03 4.35 3.43
C ILE A 81 5.34 4.96 2.91
N CYS A 82 6.07 4.26 2.05
CA CYS A 82 7.30 4.75 1.45
C CYS A 82 7.07 6.02 0.62
N ILE A 83 6.08 6.01 -0.24
CA ILE A 83 5.72 7.15 -1.10
C ILE A 83 5.30 8.36 -0.25
N GLU A 84 4.39 8.17 0.70
CA GLU A 84 3.93 9.23 1.60
C GLU A 84 5.09 9.83 2.40
N THR A 85 5.99 9.00 2.90
CA THR A 85 7.18 9.43 3.64
C THR A 85 8.15 10.20 2.75
N ALA A 86 8.42 9.71 1.53
CA ALA A 86 9.31 10.37 0.59
C ALA A 86 8.80 11.76 0.16
N ILE A 87 7.49 11.87 -0.11
CA ILE A 87 6.85 13.14 -0.43
C ILE A 87 6.94 14.12 0.76
N SER A 88 6.68 13.64 1.97
CA SER A 88 6.78 14.46 3.18
C SER A 88 8.19 14.97 3.43
N ILE A 89 9.21 14.13 3.23
CA ILE A 89 10.62 14.52 3.36
C ILE A 89 10.99 15.56 2.32
N ALA A 90 10.65 15.35 1.05
CA ALA A 90 10.95 16.28 -0.03
C ALA A 90 10.26 17.64 0.20
N ALA A 91 9.01 17.63 0.63
CA ALA A 91 8.26 18.85 0.95
C ALA A 91 8.88 19.61 2.14
N ALA A 92 9.31 18.89 3.18
CA ALA A 92 9.99 19.49 4.33
C ALA A 92 11.32 20.16 3.95
N ASP A 93 12.03 19.61 2.97
CA ASP A 93 13.27 20.16 2.40
C ASP A 93 13.01 21.25 1.33
N VAL A 94 11.75 21.67 1.18
CA VAL A 94 11.30 22.73 0.25
C VAL A 94 11.51 22.38 -1.23
N PHE A 95 11.45 21.10 -1.56
CA PHE A 95 11.39 20.64 -2.94
C PHE A 95 9.94 20.52 -3.42
N ASP A 96 9.73 20.70 -4.70
CA ASP A 96 8.44 20.57 -5.36
C ASP A 96 8.22 19.22 -6.05
N HIS A 97 9.14 18.30 -5.88
CA HIS A 97 9.15 16.97 -6.45
C HIS A 97 9.86 15.96 -5.52
N VAL A 98 9.64 14.67 -5.74
CA VAL A 98 10.33 13.63 -4.98
C VAL A 98 11.78 13.52 -5.44
N THR A 99 12.71 13.85 -4.54
CA THR A 99 14.14 13.71 -4.81
C THR A 99 14.61 12.28 -4.56
N ARG A 100 15.70 11.88 -5.20
CA ARG A 100 16.32 10.56 -4.95
C ARG A 100 16.78 10.39 -3.52
N GLU A 101 17.27 11.46 -2.90
CA GLU A 101 17.69 11.44 -1.49
C GLU A 101 16.50 11.23 -0.56
N ALA A 102 15.39 11.92 -0.79
CA ALA A 102 14.14 11.71 -0.04
C ALA A 102 13.64 10.27 -0.17
N TRP A 103 13.67 9.71 -1.37
CA TRP A 103 13.30 8.34 -1.63
C TRP A 103 14.18 7.34 -0.87
N LYS A 104 15.49 7.49 -0.96
CA LYS A 104 16.45 6.62 -0.24
C LYS A 104 16.27 6.72 1.26
N THR A 105 16.04 7.90 1.79
CA THR A 105 15.79 8.11 3.22
C THR A 105 14.51 7.43 3.67
N ALA A 106 13.43 7.53 2.89
CA ALA A 106 12.17 6.85 3.16
C ALA A 106 12.35 5.32 3.16
N MET A 107 13.06 4.76 2.18
CA MET A 107 13.34 3.33 2.10
C MET A 107 14.14 2.83 3.30
N ARG A 108 15.15 3.56 3.74
CA ARG A 108 15.94 3.22 4.93
C ARG A 108 15.10 3.24 6.20
N ALA A 109 14.23 4.23 6.35
CA ALA A 109 13.35 4.35 7.51
C ALA A 109 12.40 3.15 7.61
N ILE A 110 11.83 2.70 6.51
CA ILE A 110 10.96 1.53 6.45
C ILE A 110 11.73 0.25 6.74
N GLY A 111 12.89 0.06 6.13
CA GLY A 111 13.74 -1.11 6.38
C GLY A 111 14.17 -1.23 7.84
N ARG A 112 14.44 -0.11 8.52
CA ARG A 112 14.72 -0.09 9.96
C ARG A 112 13.51 -0.49 10.79
N ARG A 113 12.33 -0.01 10.42
CA ARG A 113 11.08 -0.33 11.11
C ARG A 113 10.77 -1.82 11.03
N GLU A 114 10.89 -2.42 9.86
CA GLU A 114 10.67 -3.85 9.66
C GLU A 114 11.66 -4.70 10.48
N ARG A 115 12.94 -4.35 10.46
CA ARG A 115 13.96 -5.02 11.29
C ARG A 115 13.68 -4.90 12.79
N ARG A 116 13.21 -3.75 13.23
CA ARG A 116 12.88 -3.51 14.63
C ARG A 116 11.71 -4.34 15.12
N VAL A 117 10.69 -4.52 14.27
CA VAL A 117 9.54 -5.39 14.56
C VAL A 117 9.97 -6.84 14.66
N VAL A 118 10.81 -7.33 13.77
CA VAL A 118 11.37 -8.70 13.84
C VAL A 118 12.18 -8.91 15.11
N MET A 119 13.00 -7.97 15.52
CA MET A 119 13.80 -8.05 16.75
C MET A 119 12.95 -7.98 18.02
N GLY A 120 11.76 -7.37 17.98
CA GLY A 120 10.83 -7.29 19.11
C GLY A 120 10.17 -8.62 19.48
N PHE A 121 10.26 -9.63 18.64
CA PHE A 121 9.68 -10.97 18.85
C PHE A 121 10.72 -12.03 19.26
N VAL A 122 11.94 -11.66 19.38
CA VAL A 122 13.03 -12.55 19.83
C VAL A 122 13.29 -12.44 21.36
#